data_ddb9bea77c37232b098363d54fca1a8a
#
_entry.id   ddb9bea77c37232b098363d54fca1a8a
#
_cell.length_a   1.000
_cell.length_b   1.000
_cell.length_c   1.000
_cell.angle_alpha   90.00
_cell.angle_beta   90.00
_cell.angle_gamma   90.00
#
_symmetry.space_group_name_H-M   'P 1'
#
loop_
_entity.id
_entity.type
_entity.pdbx_description
1 polymer ?
#
loop_
_entity_poly.entity_id
_entity_poly.type
_entity_poly.pdbx_seq_one_letter_code
_entity_poly.pdbx_strand_id
1 'polypeptide(L)'
;MMSRIRWFLAGLIAVAVVAGLAVVVPRIGESGEIAADFAEYAPTPQFTERTTETFYVPMSDGTKLAVLLHRPAENGQAVDGRFPVIWHHKLDIYPSPKDGVGPKEAGYSNLTSMSDQGYVVAQVARRGNGQSFGVRRGYHDRVEAQDAYDVTEWLATQPWSNGQVGVYGCSNTGDAAMHAVSMRPPHLKAAFAGCFSWNKYDAMRRGGIAAQWGYGPTRKVEDDLALTPVSGDDDKTLLRQAAEQHQLSTPLAQMWAGMPYRDDYSTLVGSRFWAEGSLSTYADQIRESQVPLYIVGGWRDEFRDQGIVTALNTSGSKLLIGPWRHCENPGLALVQEAQRFFDFHLKGIDTGIDEAPPIRYAIVDSIDDPTGDIDWRTAESWPPTSSGLTDFALGGDGVLGSTAPGTSRFTVDTVVECPDAGEGSTVQPCHVPGAGASFVGAALEKDTEVTGTPIADVTVRVDRDDAHIFAYIEDVAPDGTVSVITEGRLTASLRGETEAPYELPAEVPFHRSYREDAQSLTPGEATRMRFDILPMSYVFRAGHRMQVTVTGYDQRETIPLPDAQGSSVEIVSDPSAPSLVQLPVAQS
;
A
#
# COMPACT_ATOMS: atom_id res chain seq x y z
N MET A 1 -51.55 51.33 15.91
CA MET A 1 -51.68 52.48 16.85
C MET A 1 -50.47 52.43 17.76
N MET A 2 -49.60 53.42 17.64
CA MET A 2 -48.77 54.10 18.64
C MET A 2 -47.98 53.21 19.63
N SER A 3 -46.73 53.41 19.99
CA SER A 3 -45.72 54.44 19.73
C SER A 3 -44.46 54.06 20.50
N ARG A 4 -43.32 54.24 19.89
CA ARG A 4 -42.01 54.69 20.38
C ARG A 4 -41.74 54.73 21.90
N ILE A 5 -40.55 54.29 22.35
CA ILE A 5 -39.45 55.15 22.83
C ILE A 5 -38.16 54.34 23.06
N ARG A 6 -37.04 54.88 22.55
CA ARG A 6 -35.65 54.50 22.75
C ARG A 6 -35.16 54.99 24.12
N TRP A 7 -34.23 54.20 24.74
CA TRP A 7 -33.14 54.73 25.58
C TRP A 7 -31.83 53.96 25.36
N PHE A 8 -30.80 54.71 25.03
CA PHE A 8 -29.38 54.31 25.03
C PHE A 8 -28.89 54.30 26.48
N LEU A 9 -28.12 53.28 26.85
CA LEU A 9 -27.16 53.36 27.95
C LEU A 9 -25.91 52.58 27.56
N ALA A 10 -24.80 53.34 27.44
CA ALA A 10 -23.46 52.84 27.26
C ALA A 10 -22.99 52.22 28.57
N GLY A 11 -22.54 50.97 28.50
CA GLY A 11 -21.85 50.28 29.60
C GLY A 11 -20.48 49.79 29.13
N LEU A 12 -19.45 50.38 29.70
CA LEU A 12 -18.07 49.90 29.55
C LEU A 12 -17.99 48.43 29.99
N ILE A 13 -17.54 47.53 29.08
CA ILE A 13 -17.13 46.19 29.43
C ILE A 13 -15.62 46.21 29.52
N ALA A 14 -15.10 46.06 30.73
CA ALA A 14 -13.70 45.79 31.00
C ALA A 14 -13.37 44.38 30.51
N VAL A 15 -12.47 44.27 29.53
CA VAL A 15 -11.90 42.99 29.08
C VAL A 15 -10.90 42.54 30.14
N ALA A 16 -11.31 41.60 30.97
CA ALA A 16 -10.37 40.82 31.80
C ALA A 16 -9.72 39.76 30.90
N VAL A 17 -8.46 39.97 30.54
CA VAL A 17 -7.61 38.91 29.94
C VAL A 17 -7.31 37.92 31.05
N VAL A 18 -8.04 36.83 31.09
CA VAL A 18 -7.67 35.64 31.86
C VAL A 18 -6.63 34.92 31.03
N ALA A 19 -5.36 35.09 31.37
CA ALA A 19 -4.30 34.23 30.91
C ALA A 19 -4.53 32.83 31.51
N GLY A 20 -5.18 31.95 30.74
CA GLY A 20 -5.24 30.52 31.04
C GLY A 20 -3.85 29.94 30.82
N LEU A 21 -3.14 29.68 31.90
CA LEU A 21 -1.99 28.75 31.89
C LEU A 21 -2.58 27.38 31.51
N ALA A 22 -2.39 26.99 30.24
CA ALA A 22 -2.50 25.59 29.84
C ALA A 22 -1.40 24.84 30.60
N VAL A 23 -1.77 24.06 31.61
CA VAL A 23 -0.89 23.08 32.21
C VAL A 23 -0.73 21.98 31.17
N VAL A 24 0.36 22.04 30.42
CA VAL A 24 0.81 20.91 29.59
C VAL A 24 1.23 19.82 30.57
N VAL A 25 0.38 18.83 30.75
CA VAL A 25 0.76 17.58 31.41
C VAL A 25 1.67 16.86 30.42
N PRO A 26 2.95 16.64 30.71
CA PRO A 26 3.80 15.87 29.83
C PRO A 26 3.23 14.45 29.76
N ARG A 27 2.75 14.05 28.57
CA ARG A 27 2.51 12.64 28.27
C ARG A 27 3.87 11.95 28.31
N ILE A 28 3.97 10.87 29.06
CA ILE A 28 5.17 10.05 29.16
C ILE A 28 5.28 9.26 27.86
N GLY A 29 6.13 9.72 26.94
CA GLY A 29 6.40 9.17 25.62
C GLY A 29 6.61 10.31 24.62
N GLU A 30 7.62 10.25 23.80
CA GLU A 30 8.07 11.27 22.84
C GLU A 30 7.06 11.56 21.68
N SER A 31 5.77 11.38 21.91
CA SER A 31 4.70 11.40 20.91
C SER A 31 4.23 12.81 20.48
N GLY A 32 4.70 13.87 21.10
CA GLY A 32 4.19 15.23 20.86
C GLY A 32 4.88 16.02 19.74
N GLU A 33 6.07 15.65 19.32
CA GLU A 33 6.88 16.44 18.38
C GLU A 33 6.67 16.08 16.91
N ILE A 34 6.21 14.87 16.60
CA ILE A 34 6.20 14.35 15.22
C ILE A 34 5.07 14.91 14.34
N ALA A 35 3.92 15.24 14.92
CA ALA A 35 2.80 15.83 14.18
C ALA A 35 3.10 17.28 13.73
N ALA A 36 3.96 18.00 14.45
CA ALA A 36 4.40 19.33 14.08
C ALA A 36 5.33 19.31 12.86
N ASP A 37 6.21 18.31 12.75
CA ASP A 37 7.20 18.17 11.67
C ASP A 37 6.58 18.10 10.25
N PHE A 38 5.43 17.45 10.08
CA PHE A 38 4.76 17.36 8.77
C PHE A 38 4.19 18.69 8.27
N ALA A 39 3.91 19.62 9.15
CA ALA A 39 3.31 20.92 8.83
C ALA A 39 4.37 22.04 8.68
N GLU A 40 5.60 21.83 9.15
CA GLU A 40 6.60 22.90 9.23
C GLU A 40 7.30 23.20 7.90
N TYR A 41 7.45 22.20 7.00
CA TYR A 41 8.10 22.42 5.71
C TYR A 41 7.11 22.90 4.65
N ALA A 42 6.88 24.20 4.60
CA ALA A 42 6.00 24.83 3.63
C ALA A 42 6.66 26.09 3.03
N PRO A 43 7.70 25.93 2.18
CA PRO A 43 8.37 27.06 1.58
C PRO A 43 7.42 27.83 0.64
N THR A 44 7.61 29.14 0.59
CA THR A 44 6.80 30.00 -0.30
C THR A 44 7.03 29.60 -1.76
N PRO A 45 5.99 29.47 -2.58
CA PRO A 45 6.12 29.20 -4.00
C PRO A 45 7.04 30.23 -4.70
N GLN A 46 7.93 29.76 -5.54
CA GLN A 46 8.84 30.59 -6.33
C GLN A 46 8.16 31.15 -7.58
N PHE A 47 7.19 30.40 -8.10
CA PHE A 47 6.43 30.72 -9.31
C PHE A 47 4.94 30.61 -9.03
N THR A 48 4.13 31.40 -9.74
CA THR A 48 2.66 31.40 -9.62
C THR A 48 1.96 30.88 -10.88
N GLU A 49 2.74 30.66 -11.93
CA GLU A 49 2.26 30.17 -13.22
C GLU A 49 3.05 28.95 -13.66
N ARG A 50 2.43 28.13 -14.51
CA ARG A 50 3.08 27.00 -15.18
C ARG A 50 2.57 26.88 -16.62
N THR A 51 3.46 26.47 -17.50
CA THR A 51 3.10 26.02 -18.85
C THR A 51 2.98 24.51 -18.87
N THR A 52 2.13 24.01 -19.75
CA THR A 52 1.99 22.59 -20.04
C THR A 52 2.18 22.31 -21.51
N GLU A 53 2.90 21.26 -21.82
CA GLU A 53 3.10 20.79 -23.19
C GLU A 53 3.03 19.26 -23.25
N THR A 54 2.60 18.71 -24.39
CA THR A 54 2.58 17.27 -24.62
C THR A 54 3.33 16.92 -25.89
N PHE A 55 4.08 15.83 -25.85
CA PHE A 55 4.88 15.34 -26.97
C PHE A 55 5.20 13.85 -26.80
N TYR A 56 5.77 13.25 -27.81
CA TYR A 56 6.26 11.88 -27.76
C TYR A 56 7.77 11.82 -27.58
N VAL A 57 8.24 10.91 -26.72
CA VAL A 57 9.65 10.58 -26.53
C VAL A 57 9.90 9.17 -27.05
N PRO A 58 10.85 8.96 -27.96
CA PRO A 58 11.21 7.63 -28.40
C PRO A 58 12.07 6.92 -27.36
N MET A 59 11.71 5.66 -27.06
CA MET A 59 12.52 4.76 -26.24
C MET A 59 13.64 4.13 -27.09
N SER A 60 14.57 3.44 -26.45
CA SER A 60 15.70 2.78 -27.12
C SER A 60 15.29 1.76 -28.18
N ASP A 61 14.12 1.14 -28.05
CA ASP A 61 13.53 0.22 -29.02
C ASP A 61 12.68 0.92 -30.11
N GLY A 62 12.59 2.24 -30.08
CA GLY A 62 11.80 3.07 -30.99
C GLY A 62 10.34 3.24 -30.61
N THR A 63 9.85 2.60 -29.56
CA THR A 63 8.49 2.84 -29.04
C THR A 63 8.36 4.29 -28.56
N LYS A 64 7.23 4.94 -28.89
CA LYS A 64 7.00 6.34 -28.52
C LYS A 64 6.12 6.41 -27.28
N LEU A 65 6.64 7.00 -26.20
CA LEU A 65 5.85 7.27 -25.00
C LEU A 65 5.39 8.73 -24.98
N ALA A 66 4.13 8.92 -24.60
CA ALA A 66 3.52 10.23 -24.48
C ALA A 66 3.91 10.87 -23.14
N VAL A 67 4.28 12.13 -23.19
CA VAL A 67 4.71 12.93 -22.04
C VAL A 67 3.82 14.16 -21.94
N LEU A 68 3.35 14.46 -20.73
CA LEU A 68 2.80 15.74 -20.32
C LEU A 68 3.82 16.41 -19.39
N LEU A 69 4.34 17.56 -19.82
CA LEU A 69 5.36 18.29 -19.10
C LEU A 69 4.78 19.58 -18.50
N HIS A 70 5.04 19.81 -17.23
CA HIS A 70 4.73 21.04 -16.51
C HIS A 70 6.04 21.77 -16.22
N ARG A 71 6.14 23.04 -16.60
CA ARG A 71 7.32 23.88 -16.35
C ARG A 71 6.93 25.15 -15.62
N PRO A 72 7.77 25.64 -14.69
CA PRO A 72 7.60 26.98 -14.11
C PRO A 72 7.42 28.03 -15.21
N ALA A 73 6.52 28.99 -14.98
CA ALA A 73 6.22 30.02 -15.95
C ALA A 73 6.06 31.40 -15.32
N GLU A 74 6.31 32.42 -16.13
CA GLU A 74 6.03 33.84 -15.85
C GLU A 74 5.43 34.48 -17.10
N ASN A 75 4.38 35.27 -16.92
CA ASN A 75 3.68 35.94 -18.02
C ASN A 75 3.23 34.96 -19.13
N GLY A 76 2.81 33.76 -18.76
CA GLY A 76 2.33 32.71 -19.67
C GLY A 76 3.42 32.00 -20.46
N GLN A 77 4.70 32.24 -20.18
CA GLN A 77 5.83 31.60 -20.85
C GLN A 77 6.70 30.82 -19.86
N ALA A 78 7.22 29.68 -20.29
CA ALA A 78 8.14 28.91 -19.48
C ALA A 78 9.38 29.74 -19.13
N VAL A 79 9.77 29.72 -17.87
CA VAL A 79 10.97 30.45 -17.40
C VAL A 79 12.23 29.81 -17.97
N ASP A 80 13.14 30.64 -18.42
CA ASP A 80 14.49 30.22 -18.81
C ASP A 80 15.28 29.81 -17.56
N GLY A 81 15.87 28.63 -17.61
CA GLY A 81 16.66 28.09 -16.50
C GLY A 81 16.77 26.58 -16.56
N ARG A 82 17.54 26.04 -15.62
CA ARG A 82 17.70 24.61 -15.44
C ARG A 82 17.15 24.22 -14.07
N PHE A 83 16.19 23.34 -14.06
CA PHE A 83 15.47 22.92 -12.87
C PHE A 83 15.67 21.43 -12.62
N PRO A 84 15.59 20.96 -11.36
CA PRO A 84 15.44 19.55 -11.08
C PRO A 84 14.13 19.04 -11.66
N VAL A 85 14.12 17.77 -12.04
CA VAL A 85 12.96 17.13 -12.65
C VAL A 85 12.40 16.09 -11.70
N ILE A 86 11.10 16.06 -11.51
CA ILE A 86 10.41 14.91 -10.94
C ILE A 86 9.44 14.33 -11.96
N TRP A 87 9.28 13.00 -11.98
CA TRP A 87 8.41 12.41 -12.98
C TRP A 87 7.59 11.24 -12.47
N HIS A 88 6.47 10.98 -13.12
CA HIS A 88 5.46 10.00 -12.76
C HIS A 88 5.17 9.09 -13.95
N HIS A 89 5.36 7.77 -13.78
CA HIS A 89 5.12 6.78 -14.81
C HIS A 89 3.67 6.27 -14.72
N LYS A 90 2.76 6.93 -15.41
CA LYS A 90 1.30 6.75 -15.33
C LYS A 90 0.76 5.78 -16.38
N LEU A 91 -0.53 5.45 -16.26
CA LEU A 91 -1.26 4.70 -17.29
C LEU A 91 -1.69 5.60 -18.46
N ASP A 92 -1.97 6.87 -18.20
CA ASP A 92 -2.27 7.89 -19.20
C ASP A 92 -1.82 9.27 -18.70
N ILE A 93 -1.56 10.21 -19.60
CA ILE A 93 -1.14 11.56 -19.23
C ILE A 93 -2.33 12.50 -18.98
N TYR A 94 -3.47 12.21 -19.60
CA TYR A 94 -4.72 12.91 -19.33
C TYR A 94 -5.79 11.87 -19.01
N PRO A 95 -6.35 11.85 -17.79
CA PRO A 95 -7.46 11.00 -17.46
C PRO A 95 -8.66 11.33 -18.37
N SER A 96 -9.44 10.31 -18.71
CA SER A 96 -10.71 10.52 -19.42
C SER A 96 -11.60 11.48 -18.61
N PRO A 97 -12.30 12.41 -19.26
CA PRO A 97 -13.30 13.23 -18.56
C PRO A 97 -14.39 12.42 -17.85
N LYS A 98 -14.53 11.14 -18.18
CA LYS A 98 -15.50 10.21 -17.56
C LYS A 98 -14.95 9.53 -16.31
N ASP A 99 -13.65 9.36 -16.27
CA ASP A 99 -12.94 8.74 -15.15
C ASP A 99 -12.37 9.86 -14.30
N GLY A 100 -13.14 10.65 -13.60
CA GLY A 100 -12.59 11.69 -12.73
C GLY A 100 -11.29 11.19 -12.07
N VAL A 101 -10.37 12.05 -11.73
CA VAL A 101 -9.17 11.67 -10.97
C VAL A 101 -9.67 10.81 -9.82
N GLY A 102 -9.45 9.49 -9.91
CA GLY A 102 -9.94 8.58 -8.88
C GLY A 102 -9.37 9.04 -7.53
N PRO A 103 -10.12 9.01 -6.45
CA PRO A 103 -9.68 9.46 -5.13
C PRO A 103 -8.33 8.82 -4.73
N LYS A 104 -8.02 7.64 -5.25
CA LYS A 104 -6.81 6.87 -4.94
C LYS A 104 -5.48 7.52 -5.36
N GLU A 105 -5.45 8.32 -6.42
CA GLU A 105 -4.22 9.02 -6.86
C GLU A 105 -4.26 10.52 -6.60
N ALA A 106 -5.32 11.05 -6.00
CA ALA A 106 -5.51 12.49 -5.85
C ALA A 106 -4.31 13.18 -5.17
N GLY A 107 -3.78 12.58 -4.10
CA GLY A 107 -2.62 13.11 -3.37
C GLY A 107 -1.36 13.18 -4.23
N TYR A 108 -1.01 12.09 -4.90
CA TYR A 108 0.20 12.00 -5.76
C TYR A 108 0.04 12.82 -7.06
N SER A 109 -1.16 12.92 -7.61
CA SER A 109 -1.42 13.78 -8.77
C SER A 109 -1.19 15.26 -8.46
N ASN A 110 -1.33 15.68 -7.21
CA ASN A 110 -1.08 17.05 -6.77
C ASN A 110 0.41 17.43 -6.78
N LEU A 111 1.34 16.45 -6.89
CA LEU A 111 2.76 16.74 -7.02
C LEU A 111 3.09 17.55 -8.29
N THR A 112 2.17 17.68 -9.25
CA THR A 112 2.31 18.63 -10.35
C THR A 112 2.44 20.08 -9.88
N SER A 113 1.94 20.42 -8.69
CA SER A 113 2.14 21.73 -8.07
C SER A 113 3.59 22.01 -7.67
N MET A 114 4.46 21.01 -7.64
CA MET A 114 5.90 21.19 -7.42
C MET A 114 6.54 22.07 -8.50
N SER A 115 5.88 22.26 -9.65
CA SER A 115 6.33 23.25 -10.64
C SER A 115 6.35 24.68 -10.08
N ASP A 116 5.46 25.01 -9.16
CA ASP A 116 5.39 26.30 -8.47
C ASP A 116 6.59 26.49 -7.53
N GLN A 117 7.25 25.39 -7.18
CA GLN A 117 8.44 25.33 -6.32
C GLN A 117 9.76 25.23 -7.13
N GLY A 118 9.73 25.47 -8.45
CA GLY A 118 10.90 25.42 -9.29
C GLY A 118 11.35 23.99 -9.67
N TYR A 119 10.40 23.11 -9.89
CA TYR A 119 10.63 21.83 -10.53
C TYR A 119 10.03 21.79 -11.93
N VAL A 120 10.63 21.01 -12.79
CA VAL A 120 9.93 20.50 -13.97
C VAL A 120 9.27 19.19 -13.58
N VAL A 121 7.96 19.06 -13.86
CA VAL A 121 7.21 17.86 -13.53
C VAL A 121 6.73 17.18 -14.79
N ALA A 122 7.13 15.91 -15.00
CA ALA A 122 6.74 15.12 -16.16
C ALA A 122 5.78 13.99 -15.75
N GLN A 123 4.70 13.83 -16.48
CA GLN A 123 3.83 12.67 -16.44
C GLN A 123 4.01 11.89 -17.73
N VAL A 124 4.35 10.62 -17.64
CA VAL A 124 4.67 9.77 -18.80
C VAL A 124 3.72 8.58 -18.82
N ALA A 125 2.94 8.44 -19.90
CA ALA A 125 2.11 7.26 -20.08
C ALA A 125 2.99 6.04 -20.41
N ARG A 126 2.75 4.92 -19.70
CA ARG A 126 3.48 3.67 -19.93
C ARG A 126 3.15 3.06 -21.28
N ARG A 127 4.09 2.29 -21.83
CA ARG A 127 3.87 1.57 -23.10
C ARG A 127 2.58 0.74 -23.07
N GLY A 128 1.86 0.72 -24.18
CA GLY A 128 0.61 -0.03 -24.32
C GLY A 128 -0.54 0.52 -23.47
N ASN A 129 -0.46 1.79 -23.05
CA ASN A 129 -1.48 2.45 -22.25
C ASN A 129 -1.68 3.93 -22.67
N GLY A 130 -2.89 4.42 -22.51
CA GLY A 130 -3.21 5.82 -22.70
C GLY A 130 -2.84 6.33 -24.11
N GLN A 131 -2.03 7.39 -24.15
CA GLN A 131 -1.58 7.99 -25.41
C GLN A 131 -0.27 7.38 -25.95
N SER A 132 0.39 6.51 -25.19
CA SER A 132 1.65 5.88 -25.56
C SER A 132 1.48 4.73 -26.53
N PHE A 133 2.43 4.57 -27.43
CA PHE A 133 2.52 3.43 -28.34
C PHE A 133 2.99 2.16 -27.62
N GLY A 134 3.03 1.05 -28.35
CA GLY A 134 3.56 -0.23 -27.91
C GLY A 134 2.51 -1.18 -27.39
N VAL A 135 2.99 -2.29 -26.88
CA VAL A 135 2.18 -3.41 -26.38
C VAL A 135 2.59 -3.65 -24.93
N ARG A 136 1.62 -3.70 -24.04
CA ARG A 136 1.85 -4.10 -22.67
C ARG A 136 2.07 -5.62 -22.62
N ARG A 137 3.26 -6.05 -22.27
CA ARG A 137 3.63 -7.45 -22.13
C ARG A 137 3.12 -8.02 -20.80
N GLY A 138 3.34 -7.31 -19.71
CA GLY A 138 2.87 -7.62 -18.37
C GLY A 138 2.57 -6.33 -17.61
N TYR A 139 2.77 -6.31 -16.29
CA TYR A 139 2.87 -5.11 -15.48
C TYR A 139 4.18 -5.15 -14.71
N HIS A 140 4.95 -4.04 -14.79
CA HIS A 140 6.23 -3.88 -14.10
C HIS A 140 7.24 -4.96 -14.54
N ASP A 141 7.25 -5.28 -15.81
CA ASP A 141 8.25 -6.15 -16.41
C ASP A 141 9.54 -5.38 -16.79
N ARG A 142 10.56 -6.10 -17.23
CA ARG A 142 11.85 -5.48 -17.56
C ARG A 142 11.82 -4.57 -18.79
N VAL A 143 10.82 -4.69 -19.65
CA VAL A 143 10.64 -3.78 -20.78
C VAL A 143 10.14 -2.42 -20.29
N GLU A 144 9.14 -2.39 -19.41
CA GLU A 144 8.67 -1.14 -18.76
C GLU A 144 9.77 -0.51 -17.88
N ALA A 145 10.58 -1.34 -17.20
CA ALA A 145 11.71 -0.85 -16.44
C ALA A 145 12.78 -0.20 -17.33
N GLN A 146 13.04 -0.75 -18.53
CA GLN A 146 13.93 -0.12 -19.50
C GLN A 146 13.37 1.21 -20.02
N ASP A 147 12.07 1.29 -20.26
CA ASP A 147 11.43 2.56 -20.59
C ASP A 147 11.66 3.61 -19.49
N ALA A 148 11.53 3.21 -18.24
CA ALA A 148 11.77 4.12 -17.11
C ALA A 148 13.22 4.61 -17.04
N TYR A 149 14.19 3.76 -17.39
CA TYR A 149 15.59 4.17 -17.58
C TYR A 149 15.72 5.21 -18.69
N ASP A 150 15.19 4.89 -19.88
CA ASP A 150 15.29 5.74 -21.06
C ASP A 150 14.63 7.12 -20.83
N VAL A 151 13.45 7.15 -20.20
CA VAL A 151 12.75 8.39 -19.82
C VAL A 151 13.59 9.20 -18.83
N THR A 152 14.14 8.57 -17.79
CA THR A 152 14.96 9.28 -16.79
C THR A 152 16.16 9.96 -17.42
N GLU A 153 16.90 9.24 -18.27
CA GLU A 153 18.08 9.78 -18.94
C GLU A 153 17.72 10.84 -20.01
N TRP A 154 16.60 10.66 -20.70
CA TRP A 154 16.10 11.66 -21.63
C TRP A 154 15.75 12.98 -20.91
N LEU A 155 15.01 12.90 -19.79
CA LEU A 155 14.63 14.06 -18.97
C LEU A 155 15.88 14.79 -18.43
N ALA A 156 16.89 14.06 -18.00
CA ALA A 156 18.12 14.62 -17.45
C ALA A 156 18.91 15.46 -18.47
N THR A 157 18.83 15.11 -19.74
CA THR A 157 19.63 15.74 -20.82
C THR A 157 18.95 16.94 -21.48
N GLN A 158 17.72 17.27 -21.09
CA GLN A 158 16.99 18.37 -21.69
C GLN A 158 17.58 19.74 -21.33
N PRO A 159 17.47 20.75 -22.20
CA PRO A 159 18.05 22.09 -21.96
C PRO A 159 17.56 22.76 -20.67
N TRP A 160 16.34 22.45 -20.26
CA TRP A 160 15.69 22.97 -19.05
C TRP A 160 15.94 22.11 -17.80
N SER A 161 16.64 20.99 -17.92
CA SER A 161 16.99 20.11 -16.80
C SER A 161 18.37 20.45 -16.24
N ASN A 162 18.52 20.38 -14.91
CA ASN A 162 19.82 20.49 -14.25
C ASN A 162 20.51 19.11 -14.07
N GLY A 163 19.91 18.03 -14.59
CA GLY A 163 20.41 16.66 -14.50
C GLY A 163 20.08 15.95 -13.18
N GLN A 164 19.37 16.58 -12.25
CA GLN A 164 18.86 15.91 -11.03
C GLN A 164 17.44 15.44 -11.29
N VAL A 165 17.22 14.14 -11.30
CA VAL A 165 15.90 13.54 -11.59
C VAL A 165 15.41 12.76 -10.39
N GLY A 166 14.15 12.98 -10.02
CA GLY A 166 13.42 12.19 -9.04
C GLY A 166 12.24 11.46 -9.70
N VAL A 167 11.81 10.36 -9.10
CA VAL A 167 10.62 9.62 -9.53
C VAL A 167 9.63 9.49 -8.37
N TYR A 168 8.34 9.50 -8.68
CA TYR A 168 7.31 9.31 -7.66
C TYR A 168 6.13 8.49 -8.18
N GLY A 169 5.39 7.89 -7.24
CA GLY A 169 4.18 7.15 -7.59
C GLY A 169 3.56 6.41 -6.42
N CYS A 170 2.36 5.89 -6.64
CA CYS A 170 1.64 5.05 -5.68
C CYS A 170 0.99 3.86 -6.40
N SER A 171 0.84 2.72 -5.71
CA SER A 171 0.24 1.53 -6.30
C SER A 171 1.03 1.06 -7.54
N ASN A 172 0.36 0.84 -8.64
CA ASN A 172 1.01 0.44 -9.88
C ASN A 172 2.04 1.48 -10.40
N THR A 173 1.89 2.77 -10.06
CA THR A 173 2.87 3.80 -10.39
C THR A 173 4.00 3.86 -9.36
N GLY A 174 3.76 3.40 -8.13
CA GLY A 174 4.78 3.16 -7.11
C GLY A 174 5.68 1.99 -7.50
N ASP A 175 5.10 0.87 -7.93
CA ASP A 175 5.85 -0.24 -8.53
C ASP A 175 6.74 0.24 -9.69
N ALA A 176 6.18 1.03 -10.62
CA ALA A 176 6.91 1.55 -11.77
C ALA A 176 8.08 2.47 -11.34
N ALA A 177 7.88 3.31 -10.31
CA ALA A 177 8.94 4.15 -9.74
C ALA A 177 10.08 3.30 -9.15
N MET A 178 9.74 2.25 -8.41
CA MET A 178 10.74 1.35 -7.83
C MET A 178 11.45 0.49 -8.87
N HIS A 179 10.75 0.09 -9.94
CA HIS A 179 11.41 -0.57 -11.08
C HIS A 179 12.37 0.36 -11.82
N ALA A 180 12.10 1.68 -11.87
CA ALA A 180 13.08 2.66 -12.37
C ALA A 180 14.35 2.66 -11.50
N VAL A 181 14.22 2.63 -10.17
CA VAL A 181 15.37 2.52 -9.25
C VAL A 181 16.19 1.25 -9.53
N SER A 182 15.54 0.11 -9.78
CA SER A 182 16.21 -1.16 -10.05
C SER A 182 17.05 -1.16 -11.34
N MET A 183 16.79 -0.23 -12.26
CA MET A 183 17.56 -0.07 -13.51
C MET A 183 18.80 0.82 -13.33
N ARG A 184 18.90 1.52 -12.21
CA ARG A 184 20.06 2.36 -11.85
C ARG A 184 20.41 3.44 -12.89
N PRO A 185 19.44 4.26 -13.38
CA PRO A 185 19.79 5.32 -14.29
C PRO A 185 20.69 6.34 -13.57
N PRO A 186 21.82 6.77 -14.20
CA PRO A 186 22.82 7.63 -13.54
C PRO A 186 22.28 8.95 -12.99
N HIS A 187 21.22 9.48 -13.60
CA HIS A 187 20.62 10.75 -13.20
C HIS A 187 19.45 10.62 -12.23
N LEU A 188 19.00 9.40 -11.87
CA LEU A 188 17.99 9.20 -10.82
C LEU A 188 18.62 9.42 -9.45
N LYS A 189 18.10 10.39 -8.70
CA LYS A 189 18.69 10.85 -7.43
C LYS A 189 17.77 10.68 -6.22
N ALA A 190 16.47 10.43 -6.43
CA ALA A 190 15.53 10.22 -5.34
C ALA A 190 14.27 9.52 -5.85
N ALA A 191 13.64 8.70 -5.01
CA ALA A 191 12.36 8.06 -5.31
C ALA A 191 11.40 8.19 -4.12
N PHE A 192 10.19 8.70 -4.39
CA PHE A 192 9.10 8.87 -3.42
C PHE A 192 7.94 7.97 -3.85
N ALA A 193 7.77 6.83 -3.16
CA ALA A 193 6.84 5.80 -3.60
C ALA A 193 5.95 5.29 -2.47
N GLY A 194 4.70 4.94 -2.80
CA GLY A 194 3.77 4.38 -1.83
C GLY A 194 3.04 3.15 -2.35
N CYS A 195 2.56 2.30 -1.43
CA CYS A 195 1.63 1.20 -1.72
C CYS A 195 2.07 0.31 -2.89
N PHE A 196 3.34 -0.05 -2.95
CA PHE A 196 3.92 -0.88 -4.02
C PHE A 196 4.33 -2.27 -3.49
N SER A 197 4.69 -3.19 -4.39
CA SER A 197 5.01 -4.57 -4.07
C SER A 197 6.51 -4.84 -4.08
N TRP A 198 7.09 -5.24 -2.92
CA TRP A 198 8.45 -5.81 -2.87
C TRP A 198 8.48 -7.16 -3.56
N ASN A 199 7.49 -8.00 -3.27
CA ASN A 199 7.30 -9.29 -3.91
C ASN A 199 5.95 -9.35 -4.62
N LYS A 200 5.97 -9.46 -5.94
CA LYS A 200 4.76 -9.41 -6.77
C LYS A 200 3.82 -10.58 -6.51
N TYR A 201 4.36 -11.77 -6.25
CA TYR A 201 3.54 -12.93 -5.93
C TYR A 201 2.78 -12.73 -4.61
N ASP A 202 3.49 -12.34 -3.55
CA ASP A 202 2.86 -12.14 -2.24
C ASP A 202 1.86 -10.99 -2.25
N ALA A 203 2.12 -9.94 -3.02
CA ALA A 203 1.17 -8.84 -3.19
C ALA A 203 -0.12 -9.28 -3.91
N MET A 204 -0.01 -10.14 -4.95
CA MET A 204 -1.14 -10.53 -5.80
C MET A 204 -1.77 -11.86 -5.40
N ARG A 205 -1.04 -12.72 -4.72
CA ARG A 205 -1.45 -14.08 -4.34
C ARG A 205 -0.95 -14.44 -2.94
N ARG A 206 -1.17 -13.57 -1.98
CA ARG A 206 -0.77 -13.80 -0.59
C ARG A 206 -1.22 -15.19 -0.12
N GLY A 207 -0.27 -15.94 0.43
CA GLY A 207 -0.52 -17.32 0.86
C GLY A 207 -0.98 -18.27 -0.25
N GLY A 208 -0.70 -17.97 -1.52
CA GLY A 208 -1.16 -18.74 -2.68
C GLY A 208 -2.59 -18.42 -3.12
N ILE A 209 -3.31 -17.56 -2.42
CA ILE A 209 -4.72 -17.24 -2.67
C ILE A 209 -4.83 -16.06 -3.64
N ALA A 210 -5.46 -16.30 -4.78
CA ALA A 210 -5.62 -15.27 -5.81
C ALA A 210 -6.57 -14.18 -5.36
N ALA A 211 -6.15 -12.92 -5.51
CA ALA A 211 -7.02 -11.76 -5.35
C ALA A 211 -7.99 -11.64 -6.53
N GLN A 212 -9.23 -11.20 -6.26
CA GLN A 212 -10.24 -10.94 -7.29
C GLN A 212 -10.01 -9.66 -8.07
N TRP A 213 -8.89 -9.00 -7.87
CA TRP A 213 -8.61 -7.73 -8.51
C TRP A 213 -8.64 -7.90 -10.01
N GLY A 214 -9.67 -7.34 -10.61
CA GLY A 214 -9.80 -7.25 -12.05
C GLY A 214 -8.71 -6.37 -12.62
N TYR A 215 -7.52 -6.91 -12.74
CA TYR A 215 -6.46 -6.23 -13.45
C TYR A 215 -6.84 -6.15 -14.92
N GLY A 216 -7.50 -5.10 -15.10
CA GLY A 216 -7.87 -4.42 -16.27
C GLY A 216 -8.26 -5.30 -17.43
N PRO A 217 -9.49 -5.17 -17.89
CA PRO A 217 -9.78 -5.55 -19.24
C PRO A 217 -8.74 -4.86 -20.13
N THR A 218 -8.35 -5.51 -21.19
CA THR A 218 -7.78 -4.83 -22.33
C THR A 218 -8.69 -3.62 -22.60
N ARG A 219 -8.16 -2.38 -22.51
CA ARG A 219 -8.95 -1.18 -22.83
C ARG A 219 -9.48 -1.34 -24.25
N LYS A 220 -10.72 -0.93 -24.46
CA LYS A 220 -11.28 -0.90 -25.79
C LYS A 220 -10.68 0.27 -26.56
N VAL A 221 -10.59 0.15 -27.87
CA VAL A 221 -10.13 1.25 -28.75
C VAL A 221 -10.92 2.53 -28.49
N GLU A 222 -12.23 2.41 -28.24
CA GLU A 222 -13.11 3.54 -27.97
C GLU A 222 -12.75 4.27 -26.68
N ASP A 223 -12.31 3.55 -25.66
CA ASP A 223 -11.89 4.14 -24.38
C ASP A 223 -10.59 4.94 -24.55
N ASP A 224 -9.62 4.41 -25.29
CA ASP A 224 -8.39 5.11 -25.61
C ASP A 224 -8.65 6.33 -26.51
N LEU A 225 -9.54 6.21 -27.48
CA LEU A 225 -9.93 7.34 -28.36
C LEU A 225 -10.74 8.43 -27.66
N ALA A 226 -11.28 8.15 -26.47
CA ALA A 226 -11.91 9.16 -25.63
C ALA A 226 -10.89 10.11 -24.97
N LEU A 227 -9.61 9.72 -24.90
CA LEU A 227 -8.56 10.52 -24.31
C LEU A 227 -8.25 11.77 -25.15
N THR A 228 -7.65 12.77 -24.48
CA THR A 228 -7.07 13.92 -25.17
C THR A 228 -5.77 13.49 -25.87
N PRO A 229 -5.62 13.75 -27.18
CA PRO A 229 -4.41 13.38 -27.91
C PRO A 229 -3.22 14.26 -27.51
N VAL A 230 -2.03 13.82 -27.87
CA VAL A 230 -0.80 14.62 -27.77
C VAL A 230 -0.90 15.82 -28.74
N SER A 231 -0.33 16.96 -28.36
CA SER A 231 -0.34 18.19 -29.16
C SER A 231 0.14 17.93 -30.60
N GLY A 232 -0.61 18.43 -31.56
CA GLY A 232 -0.35 18.22 -32.98
C GLY A 232 -0.96 16.93 -33.58
N ASP A 233 -1.69 16.14 -32.78
CA ASP A 233 -2.47 14.96 -33.23
C ASP A 233 -3.98 15.25 -33.15
N ASP A 234 -4.41 16.43 -33.64
CA ASP A 234 -5.78 16.92 -33.50
C ASP A 234 -6.82 16.01 -34.16
N ASP A 235 -6.44 15.30 -35.20
CA ASP A 235 -7.27 14.30 -35.88
C ASP A 235 -7.23 12.91 -35.25
N LYS A 236 -6.48 12.76 -34.14
CA LYS A 236 -6.29 11.51 -33.39
C LYS A 236 -5.70 10.37 -34.22
N THR A 237 -4.92 10.66 -35.26
CA THR A 237 -4.30 9.63 -36.10
C THR A 237 -3.28 8.81 -35.30
N LEU A 238 -2.40 9.48 -34.53
CA LEU A 238 -1.39 8.79 -33.72
C LEU A 238 -2.03 8.07 -32.53
N LEU A 239 -3.00 8.70 -31.87
CA LEU A 239 -3.74 8.10 -30.77
C LEU A 239 -4.47 6.81 -31.23
N ARG A 240 -5.06 6.81 -32.43
CA ARG A 240 -5.70 5.62 -33.00
C ARG A 240 -4.69 4.50 -33.25
N GLN A 241 -3.52 4.83 -33.83
CA GLN A 241 -2.47 3.84 -34.04
C GLN A 241 -1.96 3.25 -32.72
N ALA A 242 -1.83 4.06 -31.66
CA ALA A 242 -1.47 3.58 -30.33
C ALA A 242 -2.56 2.63 -29.78
N ALA A 243 -3.83 3.05 -29.82
CA ALA A 243 -4.96 2.24 -29.35
C ALA A 243 -5.08 0.89 -30.07
N GLU A 244 -4.79 0.84 -31.38
CA GLU A 244 -4.76 -0.41 -32.13
C GLU A 244 -3.65 -1.35 -31.64
N GLN A 245 -2.47 -0.83 -31.28
CA GLN A 245 -1.38 -1.62 -30.69
C GLN A 245 -1.76 -2.18 -29.31
N HIS A 246 -2.51 -1.42 -28.51
CA HIS A 246 -2.95 -1.84 -27.18
C HIS A 246 -3.81 -3.11 -27.20
N GLN A 247 -4.52 -3.38 -28.31
CA GLN A 247 -5.32 -4.60 -28.46
C GLN A 247 -4.48 -5.88 -28.50
N LEU A 248 -3.18 -5.76 -28.74
CA LEU A 248 -2.22 -6.86 -28.72
C LEU A 248 -1.62 -7.09 -27.32
N SER A 249 -2.01 -6.29 -26.33
CA SER A 249 -1.51 -6.40 -24.96
C SER A 249 -1.94 -7.71 -24.28
N THR A 250 -1.08 -8.23 -23.42
CA THR A 250 -1.34 -9.45 -22.67
C THR A 250 -2.58 -9.31 -21.78
N PRO A 251 -3.52 -10.26 -21.81
CA PRO A 251 -4.68 -10.27 -20.92
C PRO A 251 -4.24 -10.69 -19.51
N LEU A 252 -4.03 -9.71 -18.62
CA LEU A 252 -3.42 -9.93 -17.30
C LEU A 252 -4.20 -10.89 -16.41
N ALA A 253 -5.51 -10.76 -16.34
CA ALA A 253 -6.34 -11.65 -15.53
C ALA A 253 -6.17 -13.12 -15.92
N GLN A 254 -6.16 -13.41 -17.25
CA GLN A 254 -5.92 -14.75 -17.76
C GLN A 254 -4.50 -15.24 -17.48
N MET A 255 -3.51 -14.35 -17.63
CA MET A 255 -2.11 -14.66 -17.33
C MET A 255 -1.95 -15.05 -15.87
N TRP A 256 -2.49 -14.26 -14.96
CA TRP A 256 -2.35 -14.49 -13.51
C TRP A 256 -3.12 -15.72 -13.03
N ALA A 257 -4.32 -15.95 -13.56
CA ALA A 257 -5.08 -17.17 -13.29
C ALA A 257 -4.31 -18.44 -13.71
N GLY A 258 -3.54 -18.35 -14.79
CA GLY A 258 -2.70 -19.43 -15.30
C GLY A 258 -1.39 -19.66 -14.53
N MET A 259 -1.09 -18.85 -13.50
CA MET A 259 0.16 -18.92 -12.74
C MET A 259 -0.11 -19.04 -11.23
N PRO A 260 -0.65 -20.17 -10.74
CA PRO A 260 -0.97 -20.36 -9.33
C PRO A 260 0.28 -20.43 -8.42
N TYR A 261 1.44 -20.79 -8.93
CA TYR A 261 2.67 -20.92 -8.17
C TYR A 261 3.67 -19.81 -8.50
N ARG A 262 4.50 -19.45 -7.52
CA ARG A 262 5.49 -18.37 -7.64
C ARG A 262 6.54 -18.66 -8.73
N ASP A 263 6.86 -19.91 -8.98
CA ASP A 263 7.84 -20.33 -10.00
C ASP A 263 7.24 -20.63 -11.38
N ASP A 264 5.94 -20.41 -11.56
CA ASP A 264 5.27 -20.67 -12.84
C ASP A 264 5.83 -19.80 -13.97
N TYR A 265 5.97 -20.43 -15.13
CA TYR A 265 6.37 -19.78 -16.37
C TYR A 265 5.15 -19.40 -17.18
N SER A 266 5.01 -18.12 -17.50
CA SER A 266 3.97 -17.64 -18.39
C SER A 266 4.38 -17.75 -19.85
N THR A 267 3.68 -18.54 -20.64
CA THR A 267 3.89 -18.62 -22.09
C THR A 267 3.39 -17.35 -22.82
N LEU A 268 2.50 -16.59 -22.20
CA LEU A 268 1.98 -15.34 -22.76
C LEU A 268 3.03 -14.23 -22.77
N VAL A 269 3.88 -14.18 -21.75
CA VAL A 269 4.94 -13.16 -21.62
C VAL A 269 6.35 -13.74 -21.79
N GLY A 270 6.49 -15.05 -21.90
CA GLY A 270 7.77 -15.71 -22.13
C GLY A 270 8.74 -15.64 -20.95
N SER A 271 8.23 -15.57 -19.70
CA SER A 271 9.08 -15.46 -18.50
C SER A 271 8.42 -16.05 -17.25
N ARG A 272 9.20 -16.19 -16.18
CA ARG A 272 8.70 -16.38 -14.82
C ARG A 272 8.25 -15.01 -14.29
N PHE A 273 7.04 -14.62 -14.66
CA PHE A 273 6.56 -13.26 -14.47
C PHE A 273 6.57 -12.79 -13.01
N TRP A 274 6.22 -13.67 -12.06
CA TRP A 274 6.25 -13.31 -10.65
C TRP A 274 7.65 -12.90 -10.18
N ALA A 275 8.67 -13.61 -10.64
CA ALA A 275 10.06 -13.23 -10.34
C ALA A 275 10.47 -11.96 -11.11
N GLU A 276 10.12 -11.86 -12.40
CA GLU A 276 10.45 -10.69 -13.23
C GLU A 276 9.79 -9.40 -12.71
N GLY A 277 8.55 -9.47 -12.22
CA GLY A 277 7.81 -8.33 -11.70
C GLY A 277 8.07 -8.02 -10.21
N SER A 278 8.86 -8.83 -9.51
CA SER A 278 9.18 -8.61 -8.10
C SER A 278 10.44 -7.77 -7.92
N LEU A 279 10.36 -6.71 -7.13
CA LEU A 279 11.51 -5.87 -6.75
C LEU A 279 12.56 -6.69 -5.98
N SER A 280 12.13 -7.66 -5.18
CA SER A 280 13.01 -8.57 -4.44
C SER A 280 14.01 -9.31 -5.34
N THR A 281 13.68 -9.57 -6.60
CA THR A 281 14.59 -10.15 -7.59
C THR A 281 15.76 -9.20 -7.92
N TYR A 282 15.57 -7.91 -7.74
CA TYR A 282 16.53 -6.85 -8.06
C TYR A 282 17.03 -6.12 -6.81
N ALA A 283 16.94 -6.77 -5.65
CA ALA A 283 17.33 -6.18 -4.37
C ALA A 283 18.78 -5.65 -4.37
N ASP A 284 19.71 -6.40 -4.99
CA ASP A 284 21.10 -5.97 -5.12
C ASP A 284 21.23 -4.70 -5.97
N GLN A 285 20.56 -4.66 -7.11
CA GLN A 285 20.57 -3.48 -8.00
C GLN A 285 19.98 -2.25 -7.32
N ILE A 286 18.90 -2.45 -6.52
CA ILE A 286 18.28 -1.35 -5.75
C ILE A 286 19.27 -0.84 -4.71
N ARG A 287 19.92 -1.72 -3.93
CA ARG A 287 20.96 -1.33 -2.96
C ARG A 287 22.15 -0.64 -3.61
N GLU A 288 22.65 -1.18 -4.72
CA GLU A 288 23.76 -0.61 -5.46
C GLU A 288 23.43 0.73 -6.14
N SER A 289 22.17 1.02 -6.39
CA SER A 289 21.75 2.32 -6.96
C SER A 289 22.07 3.47 -6.02
N GLN A 290 22.05 3.23 -4.70
CA GLN A 290 22.18 4.24 -3.66
C GLN A 290 21.17 5.40 -3.79
N VAL A 291 20.07 5.19 -4.51
CA VAL A 291 18.98 6.16 -4.63
C VAL A 291 18.23 6.21 -3.32
N PRO A 292 18.16 7.37 -2.65
CA PRO A 292 17.33 7.53 -1.45
C PRO A 292 15.86 7.23 -1.75
N LEU A 293 15.23 6.50 -0.84
CA LEU A 293 13.83 6.09 -0.94
C LEU A 293 13.01 6.72 0.17
N TYR A 294 11.87 7.30 -0.17
CA TYR A 294 10.81 7.63 0.78
C TYR A 294 9.59 6.77 0.49
N ILE A 295 9.21 5.95 1.46
CA ILE A 295 8.16 4.93 1.33
C ILE A 295 6.96 5.37 2.16
N VAL A 296 5.78 5.46 1.53
CA VAL A 296 4.53 5.78 2.22
C VAL A 296 3.62 4.55 2.21
N GLY A 297 3.19 4.12 3.38
CA GLY A 297 2.27 3.00 3.57
C GLY A 297 1.05 3.38 4.42
N GLY A 298 0.09 2.47 4.51
CA GLY A 298 -1.09 2.65 5.34
C GLY A 298 -1.53 1.37 6.02
N TRP A 299 -1.96 1.44 7.29
CA TRP A 299 -2.43 0.27 8.05
C TRP A 299 -3.68 -0.39 7.45
N ARG A 300 -4.38 0.32 6.58
CA ARG A 300 -5.58 -0.16 5.88
C ARG A 300 -5.32 -0.48 4.41
N ASP A 301 -4.03 -0.68 4.05
CA ASP A 301 -3.57 -1.06 2.73
C ASP A 301 -3.19 -2.54 2.70
N GLU A 302 -3.52 -3.23 1.63
CA GLU A 302 -3.11 -4.62 1.39
C GLU A 302 -1.59 -4.79 1.19
N PHE A 303 -0.89 -3.71 0.86
CA PHE A 303 0.57 -3.71 0.65
C PHE A 303 1.36 -3.22 1.87
N ARG A 304 0.74 -3.08 3.04
CA ARG A 304 1.38 -2.51 4.23
C ARG A 304 2.64 -3.25 4.68
N ASP A 305 2.70 -4.56 4.51
CA ASP A 305 3.88 -5.38 4.74
C ASP A 305 4.98 -5.15 3.71
N GLN A 306 4.62 -4.88 2.45
CA GLN A 306 5.56 -4.73 1.34
C GLN A 306 6.45 -3.48 1.51
N GLY A 307 5.90 -2.38 2.02
CA GLY A 307 6.66 -1.18 2.38
C GLY A 307 7.65 -1.45 3.51
N ILE A 308 7.24 -2.20 4.55
CA ILE A 308 8.09 -2.61 5.68
C ILE A 308 9.24 -3.48 5.18
N VAL A 309 8.93 -4.53 4.42
CA VAL A 309 9.96 -5.44 3.88
C VAL A 309 10.92 -4.69 2.96
N THR A 310 10.43 -3.74 2.17
CA THR A 310 11.31 -2.89 1.36
C THR A 310 12.28 -2.10 2.24
N ALA A 311 11.79 -1.46 3.31
CA ALA A 311 12.63 -0.69 4.22
C ALA A 311 13.69 -1.55 4.92
N LEU A 312 13.37 -2.78 5.29
CA LEU A 312 14.34 -3.73 5.86
C LEU A 312 15.43 -4.13 4.85
N ASN A 313 15.11 -4.15 3.57
CA ASN A 313 16.03 -4.61 2.51
C ASN A 313 16.74 -3.49 1.75
N THR A 314 16.51 -2.23 2.12
CA THR A 314 17.12 -1.05 1.49
C THR A 314 17.70 -0.12 2.55
N SER A 315 19.00 0.13 2.48
CA SER A 315 19.67 1.02 3.44
C SER A 315 19.33 2.49 3.19
N GLY A 316 19.09 3.23 4.28
CA GLY A 316 18.84 4.68 4.20
C GLY A 316 17.46 5.07 3.68
N SER A 317 16.53 4.13 3.52
CA SER A 317 15.13 4.44 3.21
C SER A 317 14.42 5.09 4.40
N LYS A 318 13.46 5.97 4.10
CA LYS A 318 12.50 6.49 5.06
C LYS A 318 11.17 5.80 4.86
N LEU A 319 10.56 5.30 5.93
CA LEU A 319 9.26 4.65 5.91
C LEU A 319 8.27 5.43 6.77
N LEU A 320 7.17 5.82 6.18
CA LEU A 320 6.05 6.47 6.85
C LEU A 320 4.79 5.60 6.70
N ILE A 321 4.23 5.12 7.81
CA ILE A 321 2.98 4.35 7.81
C ILE A 321 1.94 5.05 8.68
N GLY A 322 0.85 5.48 8.03
CA GLY A 322 -0.28 6.14 8.69
C GLY A 322 -1.54 5.28 8.74
N PRO A 323 -2.65 5.82 9.26
CA PRO A 323 -3.95 5.12 9.34
C PRO A 323 -4.67 5.08 7.99
N TRP A 324 -3.94 5.01 6.91
CA TRP A 324 -4.42 5.25 5.55
C TRP A 324 -4.82 3.98 4.83
N ARG A 325 -5.71 4.17 3.85
CA ARG A 325 -6.05 3.17 2.83
C ARG A 325 -5.07 3.26 1.66
N HIS A 326 -5.29 2.41 0.68
CA HIS A 326 -4.49 2.34 -0.54
C HIS A 326 -4.40 3.69 -1.27
N CYS A 327 -3.23 4.32 -1.26
CA CYS A 327 -2.94 5.63 -1.87
C CYS A 327 -3.77 6.83 -1.37
N GLU A 328 -4.57 6.66 -0.35
CA GLU A 328 -5.37 7.73 0.26
C GLU A 328 -4.71 8.14 1.58
N ASN A 329 -4.20 9.35 1.65
CA ASN A 329 -3.44 9.85 2.79
C ASN A 329 -4.12 11.08 3.43
N PRO A 330 -5.40 10.98 3.89
CA PRO A 330 -6.07 12.11 4.52
C PRO A 330 -5.30 12.56 5.78
N GLY A 331 -5.21 13.87 5.97
CA GLY A 331 -4.45 14.46 7.08
C GLY A 331 -2.94 14.55 6.86
N LEU A 332 -2.36 13.87 5.86
CA LEU A 332 -0.97 14.06 5.48
C LEU A 332 -0.84 15.19 4.47
N ALA A 333 0.05 16.13 4.75
CA ALA A 333 0.50 17.13 3.79
C ALA A 333 1.48 16.48 2.77
N LEU A 334 0.98 15.55 1.95
CA LEU A 334 1.79 14.69 1.09
C LEU A 334 2.71 15.48 0.15
N VAL A 335 2.22 16.57 -0.43
CA VAL A 335 3.02 17.42 -1.34
C VAL A 335 4.17 18.09 -0.60
N GLN A 336 3.93 18.59 0.60
CA GLN A 336 4.93 19.24 1.44
C GLN A 336 6.00 18.22 1.91
N GLU A 337 5.60 17.02 2.29
CA GLU A 337 6.54 15.96 2.68
C GLU A 337 7.37 15.46 1.49
N ALA A 338 6.75 15.28 0.32
CA ALA A 338 7.47 14.97 -0.91
C ALA A 338 8.41 16.11 -1.29
N GLN A 339 8.00 17.38 -1.14
CA GLN A 339 8.84 18.54 -1.39
C GLN A 339 10.03 18.58 -0.43
N ARG A 340 9.82 18.35 0.88
CA ARG A 340 10.87 18.26 1.88
C ARG A 340 11.95 17.25 1.48
N PHE A 341 11.53 16.08 1.02
CA PHE A 341 12.41 15.02 0.56
C PHE A 341 13.14 15.38 -0.74
N PHE A 342 12.44 15.88 -1.76
CA PHE A 342 13.05 16.24 -3.04
C PHE A 342 13.92 17.50 -2.95
N ASP A 343 13.56 18.50 -2.14
CA ASP A 343 14.38 19.70 -1.96
C ASP A 343 15.75 19.35 -1.37
N PHE A 344 15.81 18.39 -0.43
CA PHE A 344 17.07 17.90 0.10
C PHE A 344 17.90 17.17 -0.97
N HIS A 345 17.32 16.18 -1.64
CA HIS A 345 18.08 15.29 -2.53
C HIS A 345 18.35 15.87 -3.91
N LEU A 346 17.48 16.74 -4.44
CA LEU A 346 17.60 17.28 -5.82
C LEU A 346 18.09 18.73 -5.87
N LYS A 347 17.91 19.50 -4.77
CA LYS A 347 18.35 20.89 -4.69
C LYS A 347 19.47 21.10 -3.67
N GLY A 348 19.75 20.13 -2.80
CA GLY A 348 20.74 20.27 -1.73
C GLY A 348 20.33 21.27 -0.64
N ILE A 349 19.03 21.49 -0.45
CA ILE A 349 18.50 22.33 0.61
C ILE A 349 18.44 21.48 1.88
N ASP A 350 19.01 21.98 2.96
CA ASP A 350 18.87 21.35 4.26
C ASP A 350 17.41 21.47 4.74
N THR A 351 16.72 20.34 4.83
CA THR A 351 15.32 20.22 5.23
C THR A 351 15.17 19.38 6.51
N GLY A 352 16.27 18.93 7.09
CA GLY A 352 16.29 18.03 8.26
C GLY A 352 15.74 16.63 7.96
N ILE A 353 15.56 16.24 6.68
CA ILE A 353 14.99 14.92 6.34
C ILE A 353 15.97 13.78 6.59
N ASP A 354 17.27 14.03 6.45
CA ASP A 354 18.33 13.05 6.69
C ASP A 354 18.48 12.72 8.19
N GLU A 355 18.24 13.70 9.07
CA GLU A 355 18.23 13.52 10.52
C GLU A 355 16.95 12.86 11.04
N ALA A 356 15.87 12.83 10.22
CA ALA A 356 14.62 12.21 10.60
C ALA A 356 14.80 10.69 10.82
N PRO A 357 14.10 10.09 11.81
CA PRO A 357 14.13 8.66 12.05
C PRO A 357 13.80 7.85 10.79
N PRO A 358 14.39 6.66 10.62
CA PRO A 358 14.14 5.85 9.41
C PRO A 358 12.70 5.38 9.30
N ILE A 359 12.01 5.13 10.40
CA ILE A 359 10.62 4.68 10.41
C ILE A 359 9.78 5.61 11.27
N ARG A 360 8.68 6.11 10.69
CA ARG A 360 7.60 6.79 11.40
C ARG A 360 6.31 6.02 11.19
N TYR A 361 5.57 5.77 12.25
CA TYR A 361 4.33 5.02 12.17
C TYR A 361 3.26 5.57 13.11
N ALA A 362 2.01 5.46 12.67
CA ALA A 362 0.85 5.80 13.46
C ALA A 362 0.44 4.64 14.35
N ILE A 363 0.09 4.91 15.60
CA ILE A 363 -0.71 4.00 16.42
C ILE A 363 -2.15 4.45 16.34
N VAL A 364 -3.07 3.53 16.07
CA VAL A 364 -4.49 3.81 15.94
C VAL A 364 -5.30 3.04 16.98
N ASP A 365 -6.46 3.55 17.34
CA ASP A 365 -7.43 2.89 18.20
C ASP A 365 -8.80 2.74 17.53
N SER A 366 -8.88 3.16 16.28
CA SER A 366 -10.03 2.99 15.40
C SER A 366 -9.56 2.81 13.97
N ILE A 367 -10.20 1.90 13.25
CA ILE A 367 -9.97 1.72 11.81
C ILE A 367 -10.84 2.65 10.97
N ASP A 368 -11.84 3.31 11.56
CA ASP A 368 -12.85 4.09 10.84
C ASP A 368 -12.54 5.59 10.82
N ASP A 369 -11.67 6.07 11.69
CA ASP A 369 -11.25 7.48 11.75
C ASP A 369 -9.77 7.66 11.41
N PRO A 370 -9.42 7.82 10.12
CA PRO A 370 -8.04 8.05 9.69
C PRO A 370 -7.54 9.48 9.97
N THR A 371 -8.38 10.37 10.50
CA THR A 371 -8.07 11.79 10.75
C THR A 371 -8.15 12.18 12.22
N GLY A 372 -8.43 11.22 13.09
CA GLY A 372 -8.48 11.41 14.54
C GLY A 372 -7.14 11.83 15.15
N ASP A 373 -7.11 11.90 16.48
CA ASP A 373 -5.89 12.21 17.24
C ASP A 373 -4.91 11.03 17.13
N ILE A 374 -3.94 11.12 16.20
CA ILE A 374 -3.02 10.04 15.86
C ILE A 374 -1.79 10.12 16.76
N ASP A 375 -1.46 9.02 17.44
CA ASP A 375 -0.21 8.88 18.16
C ASP A 375 0.90 8.44 17.18
N TRP A 376 1.75 9.39 16.79
CA TRP A 376 2.89 9.12 15.92
C TRP A 376 4.11 8.70 16.71
N ARG A 377 4.74 7.62 16.26
CA ARG A 377 5.99 7.12 16.84
C ARG A 377 7.07 6.87 15.81
N THR A 378 8.29 6.69 16.32
CA THR A 378 9.47 6.39 15.51
C THR A 378 10.12 5.08 15.92
N ALA A 379 10.81 4.45 14.98
CA ALA A 379 11.61 3.26 15.23
C ALA A 379 12.83 3.23 14.31
N GLU A 380 13.90 2.59 14.79
CA GLU A 380 15.12 2.34 14.02
C GLU A 380 14.99 1.10 13.11
N SER A 381 14.08 0.18 13.47
CA SER A 381 13.81 -1.05 12.72
C SER A 381 12.38 -1.51 12.93
N TRP A 382 11.92 -2.49 12.14
CA TRP A 382 10.61 -3.12 12.32
C TRP A 382 10.77 -4.62 12.65
N PRO A 383 10.03 -5.17 13.64
CA PRO A 383 9.16 -4.45 14.57
C PRO A 383 9.97 -3.54 15.53
N PRO A 384 9.30 -2.55 16.18
CA PRO A 384 9.93 -1.78 17.23
C PRO A 384 10.44 -2.69 18.37
N THR A 385 11.56 -2.35 18.97
CA THR A 385 12.20 -3.16 20.04
C THR A 385 11.34 -3.32 21.29
N SER A 386 10.32 -2.47 21.44
CA SER A 386 9.36 -2.54 22.56
C SER A 386 8.32 -3.64 22.42
N SER A 387 8.22 -4.32 21.25
CA SER A 387 7.22 -5.34 21.01
C SER A 387 7.84 -6.74 21.07
N GLY A 388 7.16 -7.67 21.73
CA GLY A 388 7.51 -9.09 21.78
C GLY A 388 6.30 -9.97 21.52
N LEU A 389 6.51 -11.11 20.85
CA LEU A 389 5.42 -12.06 20.56
C LEU A 389 4.89 -12.66 21.86
N THR A 390 3.57 -12.58 22.03
CA THR A 390 2.81 -13.19 23.14
C THR A 390 1.82 -14.18 22.57
N ASP A 391 1.82 -15.40 23.12
CA ASP A 391 0.97 -16.49 22.67
C ASP A 391 -0.46 -16.35 23.21
N PHE A 392 -1.45 -16.41 22.32
CA PHE A 392 -2.87 -16.48 22.64
C PHE A 392 -3.45 -17.78 22.07
N ALA A 393 -3.66 -18.78 22.93
CA ALA A 393 -4.19 -20.06 22.52
C ALA A 393 -5.67 -19.95 22.08
N LEU A 394 -6.05 -20.74 21.09
CA LEU A 394 -7.41 -20.86 20.55
C LEU A 394 -8.08 -22.06 21.23
N GLY A 395 -8.79 -21.85 22.34
CA GLY A 395 -9.37 -22.91 23.13
C GLY A 395 -10.53 -23.64 22.43
N GLY A 396 -10.64 -24.94 22.64
CA GLY A 396 -11.77 -25.74 22.15
C GLY A 396 -13.14 -25.33 22.71
N ASP A 397 -13.14 -24.46 23.71
CA ASP A 397 -14.32 -23.81 24.30
C ASP A 397 -14.66 -22.45 23.60
N GLY A 398 -13.95 -22.06 22.55
CA GLY A 398 -14.15 -20.79 21.84
C GLY A 398 -13.57 -19.57 22.58
N VAL A 399 -12.69 -19.80 23.57
CA VAL A 399 -12.08 -18.73 24.36
C VAL A 399 -10.64 -18.48 23.92
N LEU A 400 -10.33 -17.23 23.58
CA LEU A 400 -8.96 -16.79 23.30
C LEU A 400 -8.15 -16.72 24.60
N GLY A 401 -6.98 -17.36 24.59
CA GLY A 401 -6.12 -17.52 25.76
C GLY A 401 -6.42 -18.82 26.57
N SER A 402 -7.46 -19.58 26.21
CA SER A 402 -7.76 -20.86 26.82
C SER A 402 -7.02 -22.00 26.14
N THR A 403 -6.48 -22.94 26.91
CA THR A 403 -5.90 -24.20 26.42
C THR A 403 -6.85 -25.38 26.54
N ALA A 404 -8.16 -25.13 26.71
CA ALA A 404 -9.16 -26.17 26.77
C ALA A 404 -9.11 -27.06 25.50
N PRO A 405 -9.06 -28.40 25.66
CA PRO A 405 -9.05 -29.29 24.51
C PRO A 405 -10.39 -29.29 23.79
N GLY A 406 -10.39 -29.47 22.48
CA GLY A 406 -11.60 -29.56 21.68
C GLY A 406 -11.41 -29.20 20.24
N THR A 407 -12.53 -29.06 19.54
CA THR A 407 -12.54 -28.62 18.14
C THR A 407 -13.62 -27.58 17.93
N SER A 408 -13.27 -26.50 17.23
CA SER A 408 -14.23 -25.52 16.75
C SER A 408 -14.42 -25.73 15.24
N ARG A 409 -15.65 -26.03 14.84
CA ARG A 409 -16.00 -26.44 13.47
C ARG A 409 -16.83 -25.37 12.77
N PHE A 410 -16.58 -25.17 11.50
CA PHE A 410 -17.42 -24.37 10.61
C PHE A 410 -17.52 -25.01 9.23
N THR A 411 -18.49 -24.58 8.45
CA THR A 411 -18.67 -24.95 7.03
C THR A 411 -18.35 -23.75 6.18
N VAL A 412 -17.52 -23.94 5.17
CA VAL A 412 -17.13 -22.86 4.23
C VAL A 412 -18.33 -22.51 3.36
N ASP A 413 -18.69 -21.24 3.34
CA ASP A 413 -19.72 -20.68 2.48
C ASP A 413 -19.10 -19.61 1.57
N THR A 414 -18.99 -19.91 0.28
CA THR A 414 -18.37 -19.04 -0.74
C THR A 414 -19.36 -18.08 -1.40
N VAL A 415 -20.61 -18.07 -0.95
CA VAL A 415 -21.66 -17.14 -1.44
C VAL A 415 -22.11 -16.13 -0.39
N VAL A 416 -21.46 -16.12 0.76
CA VAL A 416 -21.72 -15.16 1.83
C VAL A 416 -21.39 -13.75 1.35
N GLU A 417 -22.37 -12.84 1.47
CA GLU A 417 -22.15 -11.42 1.20
C GLU A 417 -21.59 -10.70 2.42
N CYS A 418 -20.67 -9.77 2.18
CA CYS A 418 -20.13 -8.87 3.19
C CYS A 418 -21.08 -7.68 3.35
N PRO A 419 -21.77 -7.51 4.49
CA PRO A 419 -22.79 -6.48 4.65
C PRO A 419 -22.25 -5.04 4.59
N ASP A 420 -20.97 -4.86 4.89
CA ASP A 420 -20.33 -3.54 5.04
C ASP A 420 -19.27 -3.25 3.98
N ALA A 421 -19.30 -3.94 2.83
CA ALA A 421 -18.47 -3.58 1.69
C ALA A 421 -18.94 -2.22 1.15
N GLY A 422 -18.47 -1.13 1.76
CA GLY A 422 -18.71 0.23 1.27
C GLY A 422 -18.26 0.38 -0.19
N GLU A 423 -18.95 1.21 -0.97
CA GLU A 423 -18.58 1.52 -2.34
C GLU A 423 -17.09 1.93 -2.40
N GLY A 424 -16.28 1.17 -3.12
CA GLY A 424 -14.86 1.43 -3.35
C GLY A 424 -13.88 0.72 -2.41
N SER A 425 -14.31 -0.07 -1.44
CA SER A 425 -13.43 -0.82 -0.54
C SER A 425 -13.24 -2.26 -1.03
N THR A 426 -12.30 -2.49 -1.94
CA THR A 426 -11.90 -3.84 -2.35
C THR A 426 -10.95 -4.52 -1.36
N VAL A 427 -10.57 -3.85 -0.27
CA VAL A 427 -9.35 -4.15 0.47
C VAL A 427 -9.56 -4.37 1.97
N GLN A 428 -10.78 -4.25 2.49
CA GLN A 428 -11.02 -4.47 3.93
C GLN A 428 -11.60 -5.86 4.18
N PRO A 429 -11.01 -6.66 5.07
CA PRO A 429 -11.55 -7.95 5.47
C PRO A 429 -12.93 -7.80 6.12
N CYS A 430 -13.76 -8.79 5.96
CA CYS A 430 -15.15 -8.76 6.38
C CYS A 430 -15.42 -9.77 7.47
N HIS A 431 -15.83 -9.30 8.63
CA HIS A 431 -16.39 -10.19 9.64
C HIS A 431 -17.81 -10.57 9.24
N VAL A 432 -18.04 -11.87 9.02
CA VAL A 432 -19.37 -12.43 8.81
C VAL A 432 -19.70 -13.34 9.98
N PRO A 433 -20.67 -12.98 10.83
CA PRO A 433 -21.04 -13.78 11.99
C PRO A 433 -21.38 -15.21 11.60
N GLY A 434 -20.71 -16.19 12.21
CA GLY A 434 -20.95 -17.62 12.00
C GLY A 434 -20.33 -18.22 10.73
N ALA A 435 -19.63 -17.44 9.91
CA ALA A 435 -18.91 -17.94 8.72
C ALA A 435 -17.53 -18.55 9.04
N GLY A 436 -17.13 -18.55 10.32
CA GLY A 436 -15.86 -19.10 10.82
C GLY A 436 -15.94 -19.52 12.27
N ALA A 437 -14.81 -19.95 12.81
CA ALA A 437 -14.63 -20.21 14.23
C ALA A 437 -14.04 -18.98 14.91
N SER A 438 -14.79 -18.35 15.82
CA SER A 438 -14.35 -17.18 16.58
C SER A 438 -13.93 -17.57 18.00
N PHE A 439 -12.82 -16.99 18.45
CA PHE A 439 -12.24 -17.17 19.78
C PHE A 439 -12.17 -15.80 20.47
N VAL A 440 -12.92 -15.62 21.54
CA VAL A 440 -13.12 -14.32 22.19
C VAL A 440 -12.37 -14.28 23.51
N GLY A 441 -11.56 -13.25 23.70
CA GLY A 441 -10.81 -13.01 24.93
C GLY A 441 -11.67 -12.42 26.06
N ALA A 442 -11.11 -12.36 27.25
CA ALA A 442 -11.67 -11.60 28.36
C ALA A 442 -11.67 -10.10 28.04
N ALA A 443 -12.56 -9.33 28.68
CA ALA A 443 -12.49 -7.88 28.61
C ALA A 443 -11.14 -7.38 29.15
N LEU A 444 -10.50 -6.49 28.41
CA LEU A 444 -9.19 -5.95 28.78
C LEU A 444 -9.32 -5.03 30.02
N GLU A 445 -8.42 -5.18 30.97
CA GLU A 445 -8.40 -4.35 32.18
C GLU A 445 -7.75 -2.98 31.91
N LYS A 446 -6.87 -2.90 30.90
CA LYS A 446 -6.15 -1.69 30.47
C LYS A 446 -6.02 -1.66 28.95
N ASP A 447 -5.75 -0.48 28.42
CA ASP A 447 -5.39 -0.32 27.02
C ASP A 447 -4.18 -1.21 26.69
N THR A 448 -4.29 -1.94 25.57
CA THR A 448 -3.27 -2.91 25.16
C THR A 448 -2.85 -2.63 23.73
N GLU A 449 -1.61 -2.21 23.56
CA GLU A 449 -1.03 -1.94 22.25
C GLU A 449 -0.48 -3.23 21.63
N VAL A 450 -0.78 -3.43 20.35
CA VAL A 450 -0.23 -4.49 19.50
C VAL A 450 0.41 -3.84 18.29
N THR A 451 1.74 -3.91 18.21
CA THR A 451 2.53 -3.24 17.15
C THR A 451 3.57 -4.19 16.59
N GLY A 452 3.41 -4.58 15.32
CA GLY A 452 4.29 -5.52 14.63
C GLY A 452 3.54 -6.44 13.69
N THR A 453 4.13 -7.60 13.38
CA THR A 453 3.55 -8.63 12.49
C THR A 453 3.06 -9.80 13.32
N PRO A 454 1.74 -10.00 13.48
CA PRO A 454 1.22 -11.18 14.17
C PRO A 454 1.41 -12.46 13.34
N ILE A 455 1.36 -13.62 14.01
CA ILE A 455 1.54 -14.93 13.39
C ILE A 455 0.41 -15.85 13.83
N ALA A 456 -0.26 -16.49 12.87
CA ALA A 456 -1.17 -17.60 13.15
C ALA A 456 -0.39 -18.92 13.12
N ASP A 457 -0.58 -19.76 14.12
CA ASP A 457 -0.03 -21.10 14.23
C ASP A 457 -1.15 -22.06 14.64
N VAL A 458 -1.86 -22.57 13.63
CA VAL A 458 -3.11 -23.27 13.81
C VAL A 458 -3.04 -24.71 13.28
N THR A 459 -3.68 -25.62 13.99
CA THR A 459 -3.90 -26.99 13.52
C THR A 459 -5.32 -27.11 12.99
N VAL A 460 -5.43 -27.42 11.70
CA VAL A 460 -6.72 -27.59 11.01
C VAL A 460 -6.96 -29.03 10.63
N ARG A 461 -8.23 -29.42 10.56
CA ARG A 461 -8.68 -30.68 9.97
C ARG A 461 -9.75 -30.35 8.92
N VAL A 462 -9.51 -30.74 7.68
CA VAL A 462 -10.37 -30.41 6.54
C VAL A 462 -10.88 -31.70 5.90
N ASP A 463 -12.11 -31.71 5.41
CA ASP A 463 -12.70 -32.86 4.70
C ASP A 463 -12.40 -32.88 3.19
N ARG A 464 -11.45 -32.02 2.74
CA ARG A 464 -10.95 -31.91 1.36
C ARG A 464 -9.43 -32.08 1.32
N ASP A 465 -8.89 -32.20 0.13
CA ASP A 465 -7.45 -32.33 -0.10
C ASP A 465 -6.70 -30.98 -0.16
N ASP A 466 -7.42 -29.86 -0.12
CA ASP A 466 -6.88 -28.51 0.08
C ASP A 466 -7.93 -27.59 0.73
N ALA A 467 -7.46 -26.43 1.24
CA ALA A 467 -8.30 -25.39 1.80
C ALA A 467 -7.59 -24.04 1.80
N HIS A 468 -8.34 -22.97 1.66
CA HIS A 468 -7.90 -21.64 2.07
C HIS A 468 -8.21 -21.44 3.54
N ILE A 469 -7.25 -20.92 4.30
CA ILE A 469 -7.43 -20.57 5.71
C ILE A 469 -7.09 -19.11 5.89
N PHE A 470 -8.03 -18.37 6.48
CA PHE A 470 -7.89 -16.96 6.84
C PHE A 470 -7.92 -16.85 8.36
N ALA A 471 -7.13 -15.93 8.91
CA ALA A 471 -7.19 -15.57 10.32
C ALA A 471 -7.36 -14.05 10.43
N TYR A 472 -8.40 -13.61 11.13
CA TYR A 472 -8.66 -12.20 11.42
C TYR A 472 -8.31 -11.91 12.87
N ILE A 473 -7.68 -10.77 13.12
CA ILE A 473 -7.58 -10.18 14.45
C ILE A 473 -8.61 -9.06 14.50
N GLU A 474 -9.46 -9.11 15.52
CA GLU A 474 -10.66 -8.31 15.64
C GLU A 474 -10.72 -7.63 17.00
N ASP A 475 -11.30 -6.44 17.02
CA ASP A 475 -11.65 -5.70 18.23
C ASP A 475 -13.16 -5.78 18.46
N VAL A 476 -13.56 -6.28 19.61
CA VAL A 476 -14.96 -6.35 20.03
C VAL A 476 -15.20 -5.27 21.08
N ALA A 477 -15.93 -4.23 20.68
CA ALA A 477 -16.31 -3.13 21.55
C ALA A 477 -17.29 -3.58 22.65
N PRO A 478 -17.46 -2.83 23.76
CA PRO A 478 -18.38 -3.19 24.84
C PRO A 478 -19.85 -3.31 24.42
N ASP A 479 -20.25 -2.68 23.34
CA ASP A 479 -21.60 -2.77 22.76
C ASP A 479 -21.80 -4.00 21.85
N GLY A 480 -20.73 -4.77 21.60
CA GLY A 480 -20.73 -5.95 20.76
C GLY A 480 -20.38 -5.71 19.30
N THR A 481 -20.07 -4.46 18.91
CA THR A 481 -19.54 -4.15 17.57
C THR A 481 -18.20 -4.84 17.36
N VAL A 482 -18.02 -5.51 16.21
CA VAL A 482 -16.79 -6.22 15.84
C VAL A 482 -16.13 -5.49 14.68
N SER A 483 -14.88 -5.07 14.88
CA SER A 483 -14.06 -4.42 13.87
C SER A 483 -12.87 -5.32 13.51
N VAL A 484 -12.69 -5.64 12.22
CA VAL A 484 -11.52 -6.40 11.77
C VAL A 484 -10.33 -5.46 11.65
N ILE A 485 -9.28 -5.69 12.43
CA ILE A 485 -8.09 -4.85 12.50
C ILE A 485 -7.06 -5.26 11.46
N THR A 486 -6.83 -6.56 11.34
CA THR A 486 -5.88 -7.11 10.38
C THR A 486 -6.21 -8.56 10.04
N GLU A 487 -5.58 -9.06 8.98
CA GLU A 487 -5.82 -10.41 8.47
C GLU A 487 -4.53 -11.09 8.00
N GLY A 488 -4.56 -12.43 7.99
CA GLY A 488 -3.57 -13.28 7.33
C GLY A 488 -4.25 -14.43 6.62
N ARG A 489 -3.57 -15.03 5.64
CA ARG A 489 -4.15 -16.11 4.85
C ARG A 489 -3.11 -17.05 4.25
N LEU A 490 -3.46 -18.32 4.14
CA LEU A 490 -2.62 -19.35 3.53
C LEU A 490 -3.46 -20.45 2.88
N THR A 491 -3.06 -20.90 1.71
CA THR A 491 -3.54 -22.14 1.09
C THR A 491 -2.87 -23.32 1.79
N ALA A 492 -3.65 -24.25 2.29
CA ALA A 492 -3.17 -25.34 3.15
C ALA A 492 -2.14 -26.24 2.44
N SER A 493 -2.28 -26.44 1.13
CA SER A 493 -1.30 -27.20 0.35
C SER A 493 0.06 -26.49 0.24
N LEU A 494 0.14 -25.17 0.47
CA LEU A 494 1.37 -24.39 0.40
C LEU A 494 1.97 -24.05 1.78
N ARG A 495 1.61 -24.81 2.81
CA ARG A 495 2.01 -24.61 4.21
C ARG A 495 3.50 -24.81 4.51
N GLY A 496 4.26 -25.37 3.57
CA GLY A 496 5.69 -25.62 3.76
C GLY A 496 6.47 -24.32 3.97
N GLU A 497 7.13 -24.19 5.11
CA GLU A 497 8.01 -23.07 5.41
C GLU A 497 9.40 -23.28 4.79
N THR A 498 10.01 -22.21 4.33
CA THR A 498 11.37 -22.18 3.77
C THR A 498 12.10 -20.93 4.25
N GLU A 499 13.41 -20.86 4.03
CA GLU A 499 14.18 -19.65 4.26
C GLU A 499 13.81 -18.58 3.22
N ALA A 500 13.57 -17.35 3.69
CA ALA A 500 13.29 -16.23 2.80
C ALA A 500 14.56 -15.77 2.06
N PRO A 501 14.49 -15.40 0.77
CA PRO A 501 15.63 -14.90 0.01
C PRO A 501 15.96 -13.42 0.31
N TYR A 502 15.28 -12.80 1.25
CA TYR A 502 15.44 -11.43 1.69
C TYR A 502 15.05 -11.30 3.18
N GLU A 503 15.39 -10.18 3.79
CA GLU A 503 15.10 -9.95 5.20
C GLU A 503 13.60 -9.75 5.43
N LEU A 504 13.06 -10.48 6.42
CA LEU A 504 11.70 -10.35 6.93
C LEU A 504 11.73 -9.88 8.38
N PRO A 505 10.63 -9.34 8.93
CA PRO A 505 10.51 -9.14 10.36
C PRO A 505 10.77 -10.46 11.12
N ALA A 506 11.38 -10.36 12.29
CA ALA A 506 11.75 -11.54 13.08
C ALA A 506 10.56 -12.48 13.31
N GLU A 507 10.82 -13.79 13.27
CA GLU A 507 9.84 -14.88 13.49
C GLU A 507 8.78 -15.05 12.38
N VAL A 508 8.69 -14.13 11.39
CA VAL A 508 7.70 -14.23 10.30
C VAL A 508 8.02 -15.41 9.40
N PRO A 509 7.09 -16.37 9.23
CA PRO A 509 7.31 -17.51 8.35
C PRO A 509 7.31 -17.09 6.88
N PHE A 510 8.12 -17.76 6.07
CA PHE A 510 8.15 -17.57 4.62
C PHE A 510 7.70 -18.81 3.88
N HIS A 511 6.74 -18.66 2.99
CA HIS A 511 6.25 -19.70 2.10
C HIS A 511 6.72 -19.42 0.68
N ARG A 512 7.66 -20.25 0.19
CA ARG A 512 8.20 -20.11 -1.16
C ARG A 512 7.11 -20.28 -2.22
N SER A 513 6.11 -21.12 -1.95
CA SER A 513 4.94 -21.36 -2.81
C SER A 513 5.30 -21.79 -4.24
N TYR A 514 6.36 -22.60 -4.39
CA TYR A 514 6.69 -23.21 -5.67
C TYR A 514 5.79 -24.42 -5.91
N ARG A 515 5.68 -24.84 -7.16
CA ARG A 515 4.88 -26.01 -7.54
C ARG A 515 5.31 -27.28 -6.79
N GLU A 516 6.62 -27.46 -6.58
CA GLU A 516 7.18 -28.59 -5.84
C GLU A 516 6.90 -28.55 -4.33
N ASP A 517 6.55 -27.39 -3.78
CA ASP A 517 6.22 -27.23 -2.37
C ASP A 517 4.76 -27.63 -2.04
N ALA A 518 3.93 -27.76 -3.08
CA ALA A 518 2.52 -28.07 -2.91
C ALA A 518 2.33 -29.51 -2.37
N GLN A 519 1.70 -29.62 -1.21
CA GLN A 519 1.41 -30.87 -0.51
C GLN A 519 -0.07 -30.93 -0.15
N SER A 520 -0.83 -31.74 -0.87
CA SER A 520 -2.26 -31.93 -0.57
C SER A 520 -2.47 -32.37 0.88
N LEU A 521 -3.59 -31.99 1.43
CA LEU A 521 -4.06 -32.49 2.72
C LEU A 521 -4.54 -33.93 2.56
N THR A 522 -4.45 -34.73 3.65
CA THR A 522 -5.22 -35.95 3.77
C THR A 522 -6.56 -35.60 4.43
N PRO A 523 -7.70 -35.78 3.75
CA PRO A 523 -9.01 -35.45 4.31
C PRO A 523 -9.23 -36.07 5.70
N GLY A 524 -9.59 -35.25 6.68
CA GLY A 524 -9.81 -35.67 8.05
C GLY A 524 -8.56 -35.80 8.94
N GLU A 525 -7.35 -35.65 8.41
CA GLU A 525 -6.14 -35.58 9.22
C GLU A 525 -5.86 -34.17 9.74
N ALA A 526 -5.33 -34.09 10.95
CA ALA A 526 -4.91 -32.82 11.55
C ALA A 526 -3.62 -32.34 10.90
N THR A 527 -3.61 -31.11 10.41
CA THR A 527 -2.47 -30.49 9.73
C THR A 527 -2.15 -29.14 10.38
N ARG A 528 -0.90 -28.94 10.78
CA ARG A 528 -0.45 -27.66 11.34
C ARG A 528 -0.07 -26.71 10.21
N MET A 529 -0.46 -25.44 10.38
CA MET A 529 -0.16 -24.33 9.47
C MET A 529 0.32 -23.15 10.30
N ARG A 530 1.42 -22.54 9.89
CA ARG A 530 1.95 -21.32 10.49
C ARG A 530 2.13 -20.28 9.40
N PHE A 531 1.53 -19.10 9.55
CA PHE A 531 1.58 -18.04 8.54
C PHE A 531 1.48 -16.66 9.18
N ASP A 532 1.99 -15.66 8.47
CA ASP A 532 1.93 -14.27 8.87
C ASP A 532 0.51 -13.69 8.75
N ILE A 533 0.22 -12.81 9.67
CA ILE A 533 -0.91 -11.89 9.59
C ILE A 533 -0.33 -10.51 9.25
N LEU A 534 -1.01 -9.74 8.40
CA LEU A 534 -0.53 -8.43 7.99
C LEU A 534 -0.16 -7.55 9.19
N PRO A 535 0.93 -6.79 9.13
CA PRO A 535 1.39 -5.98 10.24
C PRO A 535 0.34 -4.93 10.64
N MET A 536 0.35 -4.59 11.92
CA MET A 536 -0.55 -3.62 12.53
C MET A 536 0.16 -2.77 13.56
N SER A 537 -0.44 -1.62 13.90
CA SER A 537 -0.14 -0.86 15.10
C SER A 537 -1.45 -0.30 15.65
N TYR A 538 -1.97 -0.97 16.66
CA TYR A 538 -3.34 -0.76 17.16
C TYR A 538 -3.41 -0.85 18.68
N VAL A 539 -4.25 0.00 19.29
CA VAL A 539 -4.56 -0.06 20.73
C VAL A 539 -5.96 -0.62 20.94
N PHE A 540 -6.04 -1.81 21.50
CA PHE A 540 -7.27 -2.34 22.05
C PHE A 540 -7.57 -1.63 23.37
N ARG A 541 -8.70 -0.93 23.46
CA ARG A 541 -9.07 -0.13 24.62
C ARG A 541 -9.51 -0.98 25.80
N ALA A 542 -9.33 -0.47 27.02
CA ALA A 542 -9.86 -1.07 28.23
C ALA A 542 -11.39 -1.30 28.10
N GLY A 543 -11.86 -2.47 28.51
CA GLY A 543 -13.25 -2.90 28.35
C GLY A 543 -13.56 -3.58 27.02
N HIS A 544 -12.76 -3.40 25.98
CA HIS A 544 -12.86 -4.15 24.72
C HIS A 544 -12.34 -5.59 24.90
N ARG A 545 -12.55 -6.42 23.89
CA ARG A 545 -12.06 -7.81 23.86
C ARG A 545 -11.31 -8.05 22.55
N MET A 546 -10.15 -8.66 22.63
CA MET A 546 -9.51 -9.22 21.45
C MET A 546 -10.28 -10.46 21.00
N GLN A 547 -10.50 -10.59 19.72
CA GLN A 547 -11.09 -11.76 19.08
C GLN A 547 -10.21 -12.22 17.93
N VAL A 548 -10.12 -13.53 17.74
CA VAL A 548 -9.52 -14.15 16.56
C VAL A 548 -10.60 -14.96 15.86
N THR A 549 -10.83 -14.71 14.58
CA THR A 549 -11.75 -15.51 13.76
C THR A 549 -10.95 -16.23 12.68
N VAL A 550 -11.12 -17.56 12.60
CA VAL A 550 -10.56 -18.38 11.54
C VAL A 550 -11.68 -18.78 10.59
N THR A 551 -11.53 -18.49 9.30
CA THR A 551 -12.53 -18.79 8.27
C THR A 551 -11.88 -19.41 7.02
N GLY A 552 -12.70 -19.97 6.12
CA GLY A 552 -12.25 -20.64 4.88
C GLY A 552 -12.44 -19.79 3.62
N TYR A 553 -13.04 -18.61 3.73
CA TYR A 553 -13.32 -17.75 2.58
C TYR A 553 -13.47 -16.29 2.97
N ASP A 554 -12.96 -15.41 2.13
CA ASP A 554 -13.21 -13.97 2.15
C ASP A 554 -13.63 -13.51 0.76
N GLN A 555 -14.88 -13.07 0.64
CA GLN A 555 -15.50 -12.74 -0.65
C GLN A 555 -14.84 -11.56 -1.35
N ARG A 556 -14.32 -10.60 -0.60
CA ARG A 556 -13.90 -9.32 -1.18
C ARG A 556 -12.58 -9.40 -1.93
N GLU A 557 -11.73 -10.32 -1.55
CA GLU A 557 -10.35 -10.33 -2.04
C GLU A 557 -9.96 -11.61 -2.75
N THR A 558 -10.77 -12.68 -2.67
CA THR A 558 -10.25 -14.00 -3.01
C THR A 558 -11.11 -14.77 -3.98
N ILE A 559 -10.44 -15.55 -4.81
CA ILE A 559 -11.06 -16.57 -5.65
C ILE A 559 -11.05 -17.87 -4.86
N PRO A 560 -12.21 -18.44 -4.53
CA PRO A 560 -12.29 -19.70 -3.78
C PRO A 560 -11.73 -20.88 -4.58
N LEU A 561 -11.31 -21.94 -3.88
CA LEU A 561 -11.05 -23.22 -4.51
C LEU A 561 -12.33 -23.77 -5.14
N PRO A 562 -12.23 -24.53 -6.25
CA PRO A 562 -13.40 -25.00 -7.00
C PRO A 562 -14.40 -25.83 -6.16
N ASP A 563 -13.95 -26.54 -5.15
CA ASP A 563 -14.71 -27.41 -4.27
C ASP A 563 -14.81 -26.90 -2.82
N ALA A 564 -14.50 -25.63 -2.59
CA ALA A 564 -14.51 -25.03 -1.26
C ALA A 564 -15.93 -24.95 -0.67
N GLN A 565 -16.95 -24.68 -1.50
CA GLN A 565 -18.33 -24.56 -1.04
C GLN A 565 -18.80 -25.81 -0.29
N GLY A 566 -19.25 -25.63 0.94
CA GLY A 566 -19.76 -26.71 1.79
C GLY A 566 -18.67 -27.60 2.40
N SER A 567 -17.38 -27.29 2.23
CA SER A 567 -16.31 -28.01 2.93
C SER A 567 -16.36 -27.76 4.43
N SER A 568 -15.95 -28.75 5.21
CA SER A 568 -15.89 -28.66 6.68
C SER A 568 -14.46 -28.43 7.13
N VAL A 569 -14.28 -27.41 7.97
CA VAL A 569 -13.00 -27.09 8.59
C VAL A 569 -13.16 -27.14 10.11
N GLU A 570 -12.24 -27.80 10.79
CA GLU A 570 -12.11 -27.82 12.25
C GLU A 570 -10.79 -27.17 12.65
N ILE A 571 -10.84 -26.27 13.63
CA ILE A 571 -9.66 -25.81 14.35
C ILE A 571 -9.48 -26.74 15.56
N VAL A 572 -8.34 -27.40 15.63
CA VAL A 572 -8.05 -28.39 16.67
C VAL A 572 -7.26 -27.72 17.79
N SER A 573 -7.78 -27.79 19.01
CA SER A 573 -7.08 -27.35 20.21
C SER A 573 -6.61 -28.56 21.00
N ASP A 574 -5.29 -28.76 21.11
CA ASP A 574 -4.65 -29.79 21.92
C ASP A 574 -3.77 -29.09 22.97
N PRO A 575 -3.95 -29.33 24.27
CA PRO A 575 -3.13 -28.70 25.30
C PRO A 575 -1.63 -28.94 25.18
N SER A 576 -1.22 -30.02 24.51
CA SER A 576 0.21 -30.34 24.28
C SER A 576 0.80 -29.64 23.06
N ALA A 577 -0.06 -29.19 22.11
CA ALA A 577 0.30 -28.47 20.91
C ALA A 577 -0.87 -27.56 20.51
N PRO A 578 -1.12 -26.47 21.25
CA PRO A 578 -2.29 -25.64 21.05
C PRO A 578 -2.22 -24.91 19.71
N SER A 579 -3.39 -24.78 19.06
CA SER A 579 -3.56 -23.75 18.05
C SER A 579 -3.49 -22.38 18.74
N LEU A 580 -2.75 -21.42 18.16
CA LEU A 580 -2.55 -20.11 18.77
C LEU A 580 -2.37 -19.01 17.71
N VAL A 581 -2.52 -17.79 18.18
CA VAL A 581 -2.05 -16.60 17.47
C VAL A 581 -1.03 -15.90 18.35
N GLN A 582 0.10 -15.56 17.76
CA GLN A 582 1.17 -14.80 18.40
C GLN A 582 0.99 -13.33 18.07
N LEU A 583 0.79 -12.50 19.08
CA LEU A 583 0.60 -11.06 18.94
C LEU A 583 1.84 -10.30 19.44
N PRO A 584 2.34 -9.32 18.67
CA PRO A 584 3.44 -8.45 19.08
C PRO A 584 2.93 -7.39 20.08
N VAL A 585 2.68 -7.80 21.31
CA VAL A 585 2.19 -6.92 22.38
C VAL A 585 3.33 -6.02 22.87
N ALA A 586 3.07 -4.70 22.90
CA ALA A 586 4.04 -3.75 23.42
C ALA A 586 4.28 -4.00 24.92
N GLN A 587 5.54 -4.03 25.32
CA GLN A 587 5.93 -4.14 26.71
C GLN A 587 5.79 -2.77 27.39
N SER A 588 5.01 -2.71 28.47
CA SER A 588 4.74 -1.49 29.27
C SER A 588 5.93 -1.09 30.11
#